data_aef0708ad088ed6083902feeb8b6260e
#
_entry.id   aef0708ad088ed6083902feeb8b6260e
#
_cell.length_a   1.000
_cell.length_b   1.000
_cell.length_c   1.000
_cell.angle_alpha   90.00
_cell.angle_beta   90.00
_cell.angle_gamma   90.00
#
_symmetry.space_group_name_H-M   'P 1'
#
loop_
_entity.id
_entity.type
_entity.pdbx_description
1 polymer ?
#
loop_
_entity_poly.entity_id
_entity_poly.type
_entity_poly.pdbx_seq_one_letter_code
_entity_poly.pdbx_strand_id
1 'polypeptide(L)'
;RAMEIINKDNIDNENSLSNSINIPLIGAIAAGEAIEAIENADEFVSVPSSMTSPNAKYFGLKVKGLSMIDKGIFDGDIAVIKKTNNVENGKIAAVITQDNEVTLKTIKFDRNKVLLIPANQSFHTKEYEAGEIQVQGTLSGIIRKYN
;
A
#
# COMPACT_ATOMS: atom_id res chain seq x y z
N ARG A 1 -40.59 -16.17 -14.09
CA ARG A 1 -40.75 -15.00 -13.23
C ARG A 1 -39.97 -15.19 -11.95
N ALA A 2 -40.36 -16.13 -11.13
CA ALA A 2 -39.70 -16.41 -9.89
C ALA A 2 -38.23 -16.78 -10.09
N MET A 3 -37.94 -17.51 -11.17
CA MET A 3 -36.57 -17.90 -11.49
C MET A 3 -35.70 -16.69 -11.84
N GLU A 4 -36.25 -15.75 -12.57
CA GLU A 4 -35.50 -14.53 -12.89
C GLU A 4 -35.14 -13.77 -11.63
N ILE A 5 -36.04 -13.69 -10.67
CA ILE A 5 -35.83 -13.00 -9.41
C ILE A 5 -34.73 -13.71 -8.63
N ILE A 6 -34.74 -15.02 -8.57
CA ILE A 6 -33.72 -15.80 -7.86
C ILE A 6 -32.37 -15.62 -8.52
N ASN A 7 -32.31 -15.65 -9.84
CA ASN A 7 -31.05 -15.44 -10.55
C ASN A 7 -30.50 -14.05 -10.31
N LYS A 8 -31.38 -13.07 -10.24
CA LYS A 8 -31.00 -11.70 -9.96
C LYS A 8 -30.37 -11.57 -8.56
N ASP A 9 -30.97 -12.22 -7.59
CA ASP A 9 -30.44 -12.23 -6.23
C ASP A 9 -29.07 -12.89 -6.19
N ASN A 10 -28.88 -13.97 -6.91
CA ASN A 10 -27.58 -14.63 -6.98
C ASN A 10 -26.52 -13.74 -7.61
N ILE A 11 -26.89 -13.02 -8.67
CA ILE A 11 -25.98 -12.09 -9.32
C ILE A 11 -25.60 -10.96 -8.36
N ASP A 12 -26.56 -10.45 -7.61
CA ASP A 12 -26.28 -9.40 -6.64
C ASP A 12 -25.33 -9.89 -5.55
N ASN A 13 -25.50 -11.13 -5.09
CA ASN A 13 -24.61 -11.72 -4.12
C ASN A 13 -23.21 -11.90 -4.69
N GLU A 14 -23.08 -12.32 -5.90
CA GLU A 14 -21.79 -12.46 -6.55
C GLU A 14 -21.13 -11.10 -6.69
N ASN A 15 -21.88 -10.08 -7.06
CA ASN A 15 -21.36 -8.72 -7.15
C ASN A 15 -20.88 -8.22 -5.79
N SER A 16 -21.60 -8.52 -4.74
CA SER A 16 -21.20 -8.14 -3.39
C SER A 16 -19.89 -8.81 -3.01
N LEU A 17 -19.72 -10.08 -3.34
CA LEU A 17 -18.48 -10.80 -3.06
C LEU A 17 -17.34 -10.28 -3.92
N SER A 18 -17.60 -9.88 -5.17
CA SER A 18 -16.58 -9.36 -6.06
C SER A 18 -16.24 -7.90 -5.79
N ASN A 19 -17.00 -7.21 -4.93
CA ASN A 19 -16.75 -5.81 -4.59
C ASN A 19 -15.65 -5.64 -3.55
N SER A 20 -15.15 -6.72 -2.99
CA SER A 20 -14.05 -6.67 -2.05
C SER A 20 -13.01 -7.72 -2.42
N ILE A 21 -11.77 -7.41 -2.10
CA ILE A 21 -10.63 -8.28 -2.36
C ILE A 21 -9.84 -8.40 -1.07
N ASN A 22 -9.42 -9.62 -0.74
CA ASN A 22 -8.54 -9.83 0.41
C ASN A 22 -7.10 -9.70 -0.04
N ILE A 23 -6.35 -8.85 0.65
CA ILE A 23 -4.93 -8.65 0.37
C ILE A 23 -4.12 -8.98 1.60
N PRO A 24 -2.88 -9.47 1.43
CA PRO A 24 -2.01 -9.75 2.58
C PRO A 24 -1.73 -8.48 3.38
N LEU A 25 -1.74 -8.59 4.70
CA LEU A 25 -1.43 -7.49 5.60
C LEU A 25 -0.07 -7.71 6.24
N ILE A 26 0.80 -6.74 6.12
CA ILE A 26 2.19 -6.86 6.55
C ILE A 26 2.51 -5.75 7.53
N GLY A 27 3.10 -6.11 8.68
CA GLY A 27 3.48 -5.14 9.70
C GLY A 27 4.85 -4.54 9.50
N ALA A 28 5.78 -5.35 9.02
CA ALA A 28 7.14 -4.92 8.77
C ALA A 28 7.76 -5.81 7.71
N ILE A 29 8.64 -5.25 6.90
CA ILE A 29 9.35 -5.99 5.85
C ILE A 29 10.82 -5.63 5.97
N ALA A 30 11.67 -6.66 6.05
CA ALA A 30 13.10 -6.45 5.96
C ALA A 30 13.52 -6.43 4.49
N ALA A 31 14.63 -5.74 4.20
CA ALA A 31 15.13 -5.67 2.83
C ALA A 31 15.43 -7.08 2.31
N GLY A 32 14.98 -7.36 1.10
CA GLY A 32 15.16 -8.67 0.47
C GLY A 32 14.14 -9.70 0.87
N GLU A 33 13.29 -9.43 1.86
CA GLU A 33 12.31 -10.39 2.36
C GLU A 33 10.86 -10.03 2.00
N ALA A 34 10.67 -8.97 1.24
CA ALA A 34 9.34 -8.46 0.93
C ALA A 34 8.46 -9.53 0.25
N ILE A 35 9.01 -10.24 -0.72
CA ILE A 35 8.25 -11.24 -1.46
C ILE A 35 7.83 -12.37 -0.52
N GLU A 36 8.75 -12.85 0.31
CA GLU A 36 8.45 -13.91 1.25
C GLU A 36 7.42 -13.48 2.30
N ALA A 37 7.52 -12.24 2.80
CA ALA A 37 6.56 -11.72 3.74
C ALA A 37 5.16 -11.68 3.14
N ILE A 38 5.05 -11.31 1.87
CA ILE A 38 3.76 -11.24 1.18
C ILE A 38 3.21 -12.66 0.94
N GLU A 39 4.06 -13.59 0.51
CA GLU A 39 3.63 -14.95 0.20
C GLU A 39 3.25 -15.75 1.44
N ASN A 40 3.89 -15.45 2.58
CA ASN A 40 3.67 -16.18 3.83
C ASN A 40 2.85 -15.39 4.84
N ALA A 41 2.11 -14.39 4.39
CA ALA A 41 1.32 -13.56 5.30
C ALA A 41 0.24 -14.39 6.00
N ASP A 42 0.11 -14.18 7.30
CA ASP A 42 -0.91 -14.82 8.12
C ASP A 42 -2.16 -13.98 8.26
N GLU A 43 -2.05 -12.69 8.04
CA GLU A 43 -3.14 -11.74 8.16
C GLU A 43 -3.53 -11.21 6.81
N PHE A 44 -4.81 -10.92 6.65
CA PHE A 44 -5.35 -10.36 5.42
C PHE A 44 -6.29 -9.23 5.77
N VAL A 45 -6.45 -8.29 4.86
CA VAL A 45 -7.41 -7.21 5.01
C VAL A 45 -8.27 -7.16 3.76
N SER A 46 -9.56 -6.90 3.97
CA SER A 46 -10.52 -6.78 2.87
C SER A 46 -10.54 -5.33 2.40
N VAL A 47 -10.36 -5.12 1.11
CA VAL A 47 -10.38 -3.78 0.52
C VAL A 47 -11.43 -3.73 -0.58
N PRO A 48 -12.07 -2.56 -0.79
CA PRO A 48 -12.99 -2.42 -1.90
C PRO A 48 -12.28 -2.65 -3.23
N SER A 49 -12.92 -3.35 -4.13
CA SER A 49 -12.34 -3.59 -5.46
C SER A 49 -12.13 -2.29 -6.23
N SER A 50 -12.85 -1.23 -5.87
CA SER A 50 -12.67 0.09 -6.47
C SER A 50 -11.29 0.71 -6.18
N MET A 51 -10.60 0.23 -5.16
CA MET A 51 -9.22 0.66 -4.86
C MET A 51 -8.17 -0.12 -5.63
N THR A 52 -8.57 -1.09 -6.45
CA THR A 52 -7.65 -2.00 -7.10
C THR A 52 -7.86 -2.03 -8.60
N SER A 53 -6.87 -2.51 -9.30
CA SER A 53 -6.92 -2.74 -10.75
C SER A 53 -6.88 -4.24 -11.01
N PRO A 54 -7.57 -4.74 -12.06
CA PRO A 54 -7.74 -6.19 -12.25
C PRO A 54 -6.45 -6.99 -12.40
N ASN A 55 -5.42 -6.41 -12.98
CA ASN A 55 -4.19 -7.13 -13.29
C ASN A 55 -3.04 -6.77 -12.37
N ALA A 56 -3.32 -6.13 -11.25
CA ALA A 56 -2.29 -5.70 -10.31
C ALA A 56 -2.39 -6.49 -9.02
N LYS A 57 -1.27 -6.59 -8.33
CA LYS A 57 -1.20 -7.22 -7.00
C LYS A 57 -1.06 -6.15 -5.95
N TYR A 58 -1.62 -6.40 -4.79
CA TYR A 58 -1.67 -5.43 -3.71
C TYR A 58 -1.29 -6.09 -2.39
N PHE A 59 -0.83 -5.28 -1.46
CA PHE A 59 -0.68 -5.70 -0.08
C PHE A 59 -1.01 -4.52 0.83
N GLY A 60 -1.35 -4.82 2.08
CA GLY A 60 -1.57 -3.82 3.10
C GLY A 60 -0.33 -3.68 3.97
N LEU A 61 0.02 -2.45 4.28
CA LEU A 61 1.15 -2.14 5.14
C LEU A 61 0.64 -1.38 6.35
N LYS A 62 0.97 -1.90 7.54
CA LYS A 62 0.62 -1.19 8.78
C LYS A 62 1.51 0.03 8.92
N VAL A 63 0.88 1.20 9.02
CA VAL A 63 1.61 2.45 9.14
C VAL A 63 2.07 2.66 10.56
N LYS A 64 3.35 3.00 10.72
CA LYS A 64 3.93 3.34 12.01
C LYS A 64 4.50 4.73 11.96
N GLY A 65 4.23 5.50 13.01
CA GLY A 65 4.77 6.83 13.14
C GLY A 65 3.92 7.90 12.45
N LEU A 66 4.42 9.12 12.47
CA LEU A 66 3.67 10.31 12.12
C LEU A 66 4.26 11.07 10.93
N SER A 67 5.15 10.46 10.17
CA SER A 67 5.89 11.18 9.14
C SER A 67 5.03 11.66 7.96
N MET A 68 3.79 11.17 7.85
CA MET A 68 2.91 11.51 6.72
C MET A 68 1.58 12.10 7.17
N ILE A 69 1.52 12.69 8.36
CA ILE A 69 0.25 13.18 8.91
C ILE A 69 -0.35 14.33 8.09
N ASP A 70 0.46 15.15 7.44
CA ASP A 70 -0.04 16.26 6.63
C ASP A 70 -0.72 15.77 5.33
N LYS A 71 -0.56 14.50 5.00
CA LYS A 71 -1.27 13.85 3.90
C LYS A 71 -2.43 13.00 4.41
N GLY A 72 -2.76 13.11 5.69
CA GLY A 72 -3.87 12.36 6.28
C GLY A 72 -3.56 10.91 6.57
N ILE A 73 -2.30 10.54 6.68
CA ILE A 73 -1.87 9.17 6.95
C ILE A 73 -1.33 9.14 8.37
N PHE A 74 -1.96 8.33 9.22
CA PHE A 74 -1.67 8.31 10.66
C PHE A 74 -1.17 6.97 11.13
N ASP A 75 -0.48 6.99 12.25
CA ASP A 75 -0.05 5.76 12.91
C ASP A 75 -1.26 4.84 13.13
N GLY A 76 -1.09 3.56 12.81
CA GLY A 76 -2.17 2.58 12.93
C GLY A 76 -3.02 2.41 11.68
N ASP A 77 -2.90 3.29 10.71
CA ASP A 77 -3.59 3.13 9.45
C ASP A 77 -3.05 1.91 8.69
N ILE A 78 -3.86 1.41 7.77
CA ILE A 78 -3.42 0.40 6.81
C ILE A 78 -3.30 1.07 5.46
N ALA A 79 -2.10 1.07 4.92
CA ALA A 79 -1.84 1.59 3.59
C ALA A 79 -2.05 0.47 2.57
N VAL A 80 -2.92 0.69 1.60
CA VAL A 80 -3.14 -0.24 0.51
C VAL A 80 -2.12 0.08 -0.58
N ILE A 81 -1.22 -0.84 -0.83
CA ILE A 81 -0.07 -0.64 -1.71
C ILE A 81 -0.23 -1.49 -2.95
N LYS A 82 -0.17 -0.86 -4.10
CA LYS A 82 -0.12 -1.55 -5.38
C LYS A 82 1.32 -1.95 -5.64
N LYS A 83 1.57 -3.24 -5.78
CA LYS A 83 2.94 -3.74 -6.03
C LYS A 83 3.44 -3.25 -7.38
N THR A 84 4.54 -2.53 -7.35
CA THR A 84 5.24 -2.10 -8.54
C THR A 84 6.62 -1.61 -8.15
N ASN A 85 7.58 -1.74 -9.04
CA ASN A 85 8.90 -1.13 -8.84
C ASN A 85 9.03 0.17 -9.62
N ASN A 86 7.98 0.63 -10.26
CA ASN A 86 7.98 1.80 -11.13
C ASN A 86 6.95 2.81 -10.61
N VAL A 87 7.42 3.88 -10.00
CA VAL A 87 6.56 4.90 -9.39
C VAL A 87 6.89 6.25 -9.99
N GLU A 88 5.86 7.02 -10.30
CA GLU A 88 6.02 8.37 -10.84
C GLU A 88 6.47 9.35 -9.77
N ASN A 89 7.21 10.38 -10.21
CA ASN A 89 7.62 11.48 -9.34
C ASN A 89 6.42 12.11 -8.64
N GLY A 90 6.57 12.38 -7.36
CA GLY A 90 5.55 13.08 -6.59
C GLY A 90 4.47 12.17 -6.01
N LYS A 91 4.53 10.89 -6.27
CA LYS A 91 3.58 9.93 -5.69
C LYS A 91 4.08 9.42 -4.34
N ILE A 92 3.15 8.94 -3.52
CA ILE A 92 3.50 8.31 -2.26
C ILE A 92 3.82 6.84 -2.54
N ALA A 93 4.99 6.42 -2.09
CA ALA A 93 5.47 5.07 -2.34
C ALA A 93 5.89 4.39 -1.04
N ALA A 94 5.78 3.07 -1.05
CA ALA A 94 6.38 2.22 -0.02
C ALA A 94 7.76 1.81 -0.52
N VAL A 95 8.78 2.12 0.26
CA VAL A 95 10.16 1.80 -0.11
C VAL A 95 10.87 1.14 1.07
N ILE A 96 11.85 0.31 0.74
CA ILE A 96 12.75 -0.27 1.73
C ILE A 96 14.09 0.46 1.59
N THR A 97 14.57 1.01 2.68
CA THR A 97 15.87 1.68 2.71
C THR A 97 16.96 0.71 3.11
N GLN A 98 18.21 1.15 2.99
CA GLN A 98 19.33 0.30 3.38
C GLN A 98 19.40 0.05 4.89
N ASP A 99 18.62 0.78 5.68
CA ASP A 99 18.46 0.51 7.11
C ASP A 99 17.47 -0.62 7.38
N ASN A 100 16.99 -1.30 6.35
CA ASN A 100 16.01 -2.37 6.43
C ASN A 100 14.66 -1.91 6.96
N GLU A 101 14.33 -0.65 6.76
CA GLU A 101 13.04 -0.10 7.17
C GLU A 101 12.14 0.07 5.97
N VAL A 102 10.89 -0.32 6.15
CA VAL A 102 9.84 0.03 5.19
C VAL A 102 9.29 1.39 5.58
N THR A 103 9.26 2.29 4.65
CA THR A 103 8.74 3.62 4.90
C THR A 103 7.79 4.03 3.78
N LEU A 104 6.84 4.89 4.15
CA LEU A 104 5.87 5.46 3.23
C LEU A 104 6.21 6.94 3.12
N LYS A 105 6.58 7.38 1.94
CA LYS A 105 7.01 8.77 1.71
C LYS A 105 6.63 9.20 0.30
N THR A 106 6.56 10.50 0.09
CA THR A 106 6.52 11.03 -1.28
C THR A 106 7.89 10.83 -1.89
N ILE A 107 7.93 10.25 -3.09
CA ILE A 107 9.19 9.94 -3.76
C ILE A 107 9.41 10.92 -4.92
N LYS A 108 10.65 11.38 -5.05
CA LYS A 108 11.08 12.17 -6.20
C LYS A 108 12.44 11.66 -6.66
N PHE A 109 12.56 11.52 -7.97
CA PHE A 109 13.81 11.10 -8.59
C PHE A 109 14.49 12.34 -9.18
N ASP A 110 15.76 12.49 -8.89
CA ASP A 110 16.57 13.58 -9.41
C ASP A 110 17.89 13.00 -9.89
N ARG A 111 17.93 12.65 -11.17
CA ARG A 111 19.10 11.98 -11.78
C ARG A 111 19.35 10.65 -11.09
N ASN A 112 20.52 10.51 -10.44
CA ASN A 112 20.86 9.28 -9.73
C ASN A 112 20.46 9.31 -8.26
N LYS A 113 19.77 10.36 -7.83
CA LYS A 113 19.35 10.53 -6.44
C LYS A 113 17.87 10.28 -6.30
N VAL A 114 17.48 9.86 -5.12
CA VAL A 114 16.09 9.67 -4.76
C VAL A 114 15.83 10.42 -3.48
N LEU A 115 14.80 11.27 -3.51
CA LEU A 115 14.38 12.01 -2.33
C LEU A 115 13.14 11.34 -1.74
N LEU A 116 13.17 11.07 -0.46
CA LEU A 116 12.03 10.59 0.30
C LEU A 116 11.55 11.71 1.18
N ILE A 117 10.38 12.23 0.83
CA ILE A 117 9.86 13.48 1.39
C ILE A 117 8.73 13.16 2.35
N PRO A 118 8.89 13.50 3.64
CA PRO A 118 7.82 13.33 4.62
C PRO A 118 6.74 14.40 4.45
N ALA A 119 5.58 14.14 5.02
CA ALA A 119 4.50 15.12 5.10
C ALA A 119 4.28 15.50 6.57
N ASN A 120 5.31 16.03 7.18
CA ASN A 120 5.31 16.47 8.58
C ASN A 120 6.56 17.33 8.79
N GLN A 121 6.35 18.54 9.28
CA GLN A 121 7.43 19.50 9.45
C GLN A 121 8.49 19.05 10.46
N SER A 122 8.13 18.14 11.36
CA SER A 122 9.08 17.60 12.34
C SER A 122 10.04 16.56 11.75
N PHE A 123 9.84 16.16 10.50
CA PHE A 123 10.66 15.18 9.82
C PHE A 123 11.36 15.83 8.65
N HIS A 124 12.51 15.29 8.29
CA HIS A 124 13.34 15.86 7.22
C HIS A 124 13.30 14.97 5.98
N THR A 125 13.39 15.62 4.82
CA THR A 125 13.60 14.93 3.55
C THR A 125 14.96 14.23 3.60
N LYS A 126 14.98 12.96 3.18
CA LYS A 126 16.22 12.18 3.11
C LYS A 126 16.55 11.93 1.65
N GLU A 127 17.83 12.03 1.35
CA GLU A 127 18.35 11.80 0.01
C GLU A 127 19.13 10.49 -0.01
N TYR A 128 18.92 9.70 -1.04
CA TYR A 128 19.58 8.41 -1.21
C TYR A 128 20.10 8.30 -2.62
N GLU A 129 21.13 7.47 -2.81
CA GLU A 129 21.47 7.00 -4.13
C GLU A 129 20.39 6.02 -4.59
N ALA A 130 20.15 5.95 -5.90
CA ALA A 130 19.08 5.11 -6.44
C ALA A 130 19.23 3.63 -6.01
N GLY A 131 20.45 3.15 -5.91
CA GLY A 131 20.69 1.75 -5.52
C GLY A 131 20.52 1.48 -4.03
N GLU A 132 20.31 2.50 -3.21
CA GLU A 132 20.18 2.35 -1.77
C GLU A 132 18.76 2.11 -1.31
N ILE A 133 17.79 2.20 -2.22
CA ILE A 133 16.39 1.97 -1.90
C ILE A 133 15.79 0.94 -2.85
N GLN A 134 14.74 0.27 -2.36
CA GLN A 134 13.95 -0.64 -3.18
C GLN A 134 12.50 -0.19 -3.12
N VAL A 135 11.94 0.19 -4.26
CA VAL A 135 10.53 0.56 -4.34
C VAL A 135 9.69 -0.71 -4.27
N GLN A 136 8.75 -0.74 -3.34
CA GLN A 136 7.85 -1.87 -3.17
C GLN A 136 6.51 -1.64 -3.86
N GLY A 137 6.07 -0.40 -3.92
CA GLY A 137 4.82 -0.09 -4.56
C GLY A 137 4.39 1.33 -4.33
N THR A 138 3.21 1.65 -4.85
CA THR A 138 2.61 2.97 -4.75
C THR A 138 1.33 2.90 -3.93
N LEU A 139 1.04 3.97 -3.23
CA LEU A 139 -0.16 4.06 -2.38
C LEU A 139 -1.41 4.14 -3.23
N SER A 140 -2.38 3.26 -2.96
CA SER A 140 -3.69 3.27 -3.60
C SER A 140 -4.78 3.82 -2.69
N GLY A 141 -4.63 3.65 -1.39
CA GLY A 141 -5.63 4.11 -0.45
C GLY A 141 -5.22 3.83 0.98
N ILE A 142 -6.04 4.31 1.90
CA ILE A 142 -5.82 4.12 3.33
C ILE A 142 -7.09 3.53 3.92
N ILE A 143 -6.93 2.57 4.80
CA ILE A 143 -8.03 2.02 5.58
C ILE A 143 -7.77 2.35 7.03
N ARG A 144 -8.78 2.95 7.66
CA ARG A 144 -8.70 3.32 9.07
C ARG A 144 -9.94 2.84 9.79
N LYS A 145 -9.71 2.24 10.92
CA LYS A 145 -10.78 1.73 11.77
C LYS A 145 -10.83 2.53 13.06
N TYR A 146 -12.01 2.94 13.44
CA TYR A 146 -12.24 3.64 14.71
C TYR A 146 -12.87 2.67 15.71
N ASN A 147 -12.42 2.72 16.95
CA ASN A 147 -12.96 1.87 18.02
C ASN A 147 -14.00 2.60 18.84
#